data_2388a03293a0c9447055a0305ee254ed
#
_entry.id   2388a03293a0c9447055a0305ee254ed
#
_cell.length_a   1.000
_cell.length_b   1.000
_cell.length_c   1.000
_cell.angle_alpha   90.00
_cell.angle_beta   90.00
_cell.angle_gamma   90.00
#
_symmetry.space_group_name_H-M   'P 1'
#
loop_
_entity.id
_entity.type
_entity.pdbx_description
1 polymer ?
#
loop_
_entity_poly.entity_id
_entity_poly.type
_entity_poly.pdbx_seq_one_letter_code
_entity_poly.pdbx_strand_id
1 'polypeptide(L)'
;MEVSHGVQFIRTHADVTDPNLTALKALLELKEELKDIVTIQIVSFPQEGMYSYKDGDKLVEEGLKMGADCVGGIPHFEYCREFGEKSIHKVVELAVKYDKLIDVHCDESDDPMSRFVELLTALSIVEGIGPKTTASHTCSLGSVDNSYAFRMMKNFKKAGLNFISCPTENIYLQGRQDTYPKRRGLTRVKELYENGINVCFAQDSIQDPWYPAGNGNLMNVLDNGIHIAQMMSFEEMDNCLDLITVNGAKTMNISDIYG
;
A
#
# COMPACT_ATOMS: atom_id res chain seq x y z
N MET A 1 -4.16 5.29 19.96
CA MET A 1 -5.39 4.63 19.45
C MET A 1 -5.06 3.24 18.92
N GLU A 2 -4.24 3.05 17.90
CA GLU A 2 -3.94 1.74 17.29
C GLU A 2 -3.40 0.72 18.30
N VAL A 3 -2.39 1.08 19.11
CA VAL A 3 -1.83 0.22 20.16
C VAL A 3 -2.90 -0.24 21.18
N SER A 4 -3.87 0.62 21.51
CA SER A 4 -4.98 0.24 22.41
C SER A 4 -5.96 -0.78 21.78
N HIS A 5 -5.89 -0.98 20.46
CA HIS A 5 -6.63 -2.02 19.74
C HIS A 5 -5.76 -3.23 19.39
N GLY A 6 -4.56 -3.34 19.97
CA GLY A 6 -3.68 -4.49 19.80
C GLY A 6 -2.74 -4.41 18.59
N VAL A 7 -2.63 -3.28 17.93
CA VAL A 7 -1.67 -3.08 16.83
C VAL A 7 -0.25 -2.99 17.40
N GLN A 8 0.64 -3.85 16.93
CA GLN A 8 2.03 -3.94 17.39
C GLN A 8 3.03 -3.42 16.35
N PHE A 9 2.63 -3.37 15.08
CA PHE A 9 3.47 -2.96 13.97
C PHE A 9 2.70 -1.98 13.10
N ILE A 10 3.29 -0.83 12.83
CA ILE A 10 2.69 0.26 12.06
C ILE A 10 3.62 0.61 10.90
N ARG A 11 3.11 0.65 9.68
CA ARG A 11 3.76 1.30 8.55
C ARG A 11 3.01 2.59 8.26
N THR A 12 3.68 3.72 8.42
CA THR A 12 3.10 5.06 8.23
C THR A 12 3.76 5.80 7.09
N HIS A 13 2.98 6.62 6.38
CA HIS A 13 3.43 7.42 5.24
C HIS A 13 3.75 8.83 5.72
N ALA A 14 5.03 9.21 5.66
CA ALA A 14 5.49 10.57 5.96
C ALA A 14 5.47 11.38 4.67
N ASP A 15 4.55 12.33 4.55
CA ASP A 15 4.55 13.26 3.42
C ASP A 15 5.85 14.07 3.38
N VAL A 16 6.59 13.94 2.28
CA VAL A 16 7.85 14.63 2.04
C VAL A 16 7.71 15.78 1.03
N THR A 17 6.51 16.20 0.69
CA THR A 17 6.28 17.38 -0.16
C THR A 17 6.58 18.68 0.58
N ASP A 18 6.63 18.68 1.93
CA ASP A 18 7.21 19.77 2.70
C ASP A 18 8.74 19.76 2.60
N PRO A 19 9.38 20.79 2.00
CA PRO A 19 10.84 20.85 1.88
C PRO A 19 11.60 20.81 3.21
N ASN A 20 10.94 21.12 4.32
CA ASN A 20 11.53 21.01 5.66
C ASN A 20 11.48 19.60 6.22
N LEU A 21 10.75 18.67 5.57
CA LEU A 21 10.54 17.30 6.02
C LEU A 21 10.04 17.20 7.47
N THR A 22 9.14 18.11 7.85
CA THR A 22 8.69 18.27 9.23
C THR A 22 8.00 17.03 9.77
N ALA A 23 7.08 16.46 8.99
CA ALA A 23 6.37 15.24 9.37
C ALA A 23 7.33 14.04 9.51
N LEU A 24 8.28 13.90 8.58
CA LEU A 24 9.27 12.82 8.63
C LEU A 24 10.14 12.91 9.89
N LYS A 25 10.63 14.11 10.24
CA LYS A 25 11.44 14.34 11.45
C LYS A 25 10.67 13.95 12.71
N ALA A 26 9.42 14.40 12.82
CA ALA A 26 8.56 14.07 13.96
C ALA A 26 8.29 12.56 14.06
N LEU A 27 8.07 11.88 12.94
CA LEU A 27 7.85 10.44 12.92
C LEU A 27 9.12 9.64 13.26
N LEU A 28 10.30 10.10 12.86
CA LEU A 28 11.57 9.48 13.25
C LEU A 28 11.83 9.61 14.74
N GLU A 29 11.53 10.76 15.35
CA GLU A 29 11.60 10.97 16.81
C GLU A 29 10.60 10.04 17.52
N LEU A 30 9.34 10.02 17.06
CA LEU A 30 8.29 9.17 17.63
C LEU A 30 8.62 7.68 17.53
N LYS A 31 9.21 7.24 16.41
CA LYS A 31 9.67 5.86 16.22
C LYS A 31 10.67 5.44 17.29
N GLU A 32 11.60 6.31 17.64
CA GLU A 32 12.60 6.05 18.68
C GLU A 32 11.98 6.09 20.09
N GLU A 33 11.09 7.03 20.36
CA GLU A 33 10.40 7.15 21.66
C GLU A 33 9.49 5.94 21.95
N LEU A 34 8.85 5.37 20.93
CA LEU A 34 7.87 4.29 21.11
C LEU A 34 8.42 2.89 20.82
N LYS A 35 9.71 2.73 20.53
CA LYS A 35 10.32 1.45 20.11
C LYS A 35 10.09 0.26 21.04
N ASP A 36 9.90 0.51 22.35
CA ASP A 36 9.61 -0.52 23.34
C ASP A 36 8.11 -0.86 23.45
N ILE A 37 7.25 -0.14 22.72
CA ILE A 37 5.79 -0.30 22.74
C ILE A 37 5.27 -0.79 21.40
N VAL A 38 5.76 -0.21 20.30
CA VAL A 38 5.29 -0.49 18.93
C VAL A 38 6.44 -0.32 17.94
N THR A 39 6.49 -1.22 16.95
CA THR A 39 7.45 -1.07 15.85
C THR A 39 6.85 -0.20 14.75
N ILE A 40 7.55 0.88 14.37
CA ILE A 40 7.12 1.80 13.33
C ILE A 40 8.06 1.71 12.13
N GLN A 41 7.51 1.42 10.95
CA GLN A 41 8.17 1.60 9.66
C GLN A 41 7.66 2.89 9.02
N ILE A 42 8.58 3.69 8.48
CA ILE A 42 8.25 4.98 7.88
C ILE A 42 8.50 4.93 6.39
N VAL A 43 7.50 5.30 5.61
CA VAL A 43 7.58 5.46 4.15
C VAL A 43 7.91 6.92 3.84
N SER A 44 8.98 7.16 3.09
CA SER A 44 9.24 8.48 2.49
C SER A 44 8.31 8.67 1.31
N PHE A 45 7.22 9.43 1.49
CA PHE A 45 6.05 9.44 0.62
C PHE A 45 5.80 10.79 -0.06
N PRO A 46 5.78 10.85 -1.39
CA PRO A 46 5.50 12.08 -2.12
C PRO A 46 3.99 12.26 -2.37
N GLN A 47 3.23 12.77 -1.38
CA GLN A 47 1.76 12.87 -1.42
C GLN A 47 1.23 13.57 -2.67
N GLU A 48 1.91 14.59 -3.16
CA GLU A 48 1.50 15.38 -4.34
C GLU A 48 2.14 14.88 -5.65
N GLY A 49 2.68 13.66 -5.64
CA GLY A 49 3.47 13.12 -6.75
C GLY A 49 4.96 13.44 -6.63
N MET A 50 5.78 12.66 -7.31
CA MET A 50 7.24 12.80 -7.27
C MET A 50 7.75 13.81 -8.31
N TYR A 51 7.13 13.84 -9.49
CA TYR A 51 7.50 14.72 -10.61
C TYR A 51 6.46 15.82 -10.86
N SER A 52 5.27 15.70 -10.30
CA SER A 52 4.26 16.76 -10.28
C SER A 52 4.51 17.77 -9.17
N TYR A 53 5.50 17.52 -8.32
CA TYR A 53 5.95 18.41 -7.25
C TYR A 53 7.42 18.79 -7.43
N LYS A 54 7.76 20.05 -7.10
CA LYS A 54 9.12 20.56 -7.26
C LYS A 54 10.12 19.80 -6.37
N ASP A 55 11.17 19.26 -6.99
CA ASP A 55 12.23 18.49 -6.31
C ASP A 55 11.71 17.25 -5.55
N GLY A 56 10.53 16.72 -5.86
CA GLY A 56 9.91 15.61 -5.14
C GLY A 56 10.76 14.35 -5.12
N ASP A 57 11.43 14.02 -6.21
CA ASP A 57 12.38 12.89 -6.29
C ASP A 57 13.57 13.04 -5.34
N LYS A 58 14.09 14.26 -5.17
CA LYS A 58 15.17 14.56 -4.23
C LYS A 58 14.69 14.51 -2.77
N LEU A 59 13.47 14.99 -2.51
CA LEU A 59 12.89 14.96 -1.18
C LEU A 59 12.63 13.53 -0.72
N VAL A 60 12.12 12.65 -1.60
CA VAL A 60 11.99 11.22 -1.32
C VAL A 60 13.35 10.61 -0.99
N GLU A 61 14.37 10.88 -1.80
CA GLU A 61 15.72 10.36 -1.56
C GLU A 61 16.32 10.89 -0.24
N GLU A 62 16.09 12.15 0.08
CA GLU A 62 16.56 12.73 1.35
C GLU A 62 15.87 12.05 2.55
N GLY A 63 14.57 11.77 2.46
CA GLY A 63 13.86 11.02 3.49
C GLY A 63 14.45 9.65 3.77
N LEU A 64 14.92 8.94 2.72
CA LEU A 64 15.61 7.67 2.89
C LEU A 64 16.97 7.81 3.59
N LYS A 65 17.72 8.85 3.25
CA LYS A 65 19.01 9.16 3.91
C LYS A 65 18.83 9.53 5.39
N MET A 66 17.70 10.14 5.74
CA MET A 66 17.36 10.47 7.13
C MET A 66 16.94 9.26 7.95
N GLY A 67 16.58 8.13 7.34
CA GLY A 67 16.27 6.91 8.05
C GLY A 67 14.88 6.33 7.78
N ALA A 68 14.15 6.81 6.77
CA ALA A 68 12.92 6.14 6.33
C ALA A 68 13.21 4.69 5.89
N ASP A 69 12.25 3.80 6.17
CA ASP A 69 12.39 2.36 5.96
C ASP A 69 11.97 1.95 4.54
N CYS A 70 11.04 2.69 3.95
CA CYS A 70 10.43 2.38 2.66
C CYS A 70 10.51 3.55 1.70
N VAL A 71 10.62 3.25 0.41
CA VAL A 71 10.43 4.20 -0.69
C VAL A 71 8.94 4.24 -1.04
N GLY A 72 8.34 5.41 -0.97
CA GLY A 72 6.97 5.66 -1.38
C GLY A 72 6.84 6.15 -2.81
N GLY A 73 5.61 6.10 -3.32
CA GLY A 73 5.22 6.65 -4.60
C GLY A 73 3.70 6.68 -4.77
N ILE A 74 3.21 7.56 -5.63
CA ILE A 74 1.79 7.71 -5.95
C ILE A 74 1.62 8.04 -7.45
N PRO A 75 1.90 7.06 -8.35
CA PRO A 75 2.05 7.31 -9.78
C PRO A 75 0.77 7.82 -10.46
N HIS A 76 -0.40 7.47 -9.93
CA HIS A 76 -1.68 7.91 -10.49
C HIS A 76 -2.05 9.36 -10.14
N PHE A 77 -1.31 10.03 -9.24
CA PHE A 77 -1.42 11.45 -8.92
C PHE A 77 -0.51 12.32 -9.78
N GLU A 78 0.41 11.73 -10.52
CA GLU A 78 1.27 12.48 -11.43
C GLU A 78 0.45 13.14 -12.55
N TYR A 79 0.94 14.26 -13.08
CA TYR A 79 0.21 15.04 -14.11
C TYR A 79 -0.09 14.25 -15.39
N CYS A 80 0.68 13.23 -15.70
CA CYS A 80 0.47 12.36 -16.84
C CYS A 80 1.06 10.97 -16.62
N ARG A 81 0.67 10.04 -17.49
CA ARG A 81 1.15 8.64 -17.44
C ARG A 81 2.67 8.54 -17.45
N GLU A 82 3.33 9.31 -18.30
CA GLU A 82 4.79 9.28 -18.46
C GLU A 82 5.50 9.70 -17.17
N PHE A 83 4.93 10.63 -16.40
CA PHE A 83 5.45 11.01 -15.10
C PHE A 83 5.21 9.91 -14.07
N GLY A 84 4.05 9.25 -14.11
CA GLY A 84 3.75 8.09 -13.27
C GLY A 84 4.71 6.92 -13.54
N GLU A 85 4.97 6.60 -14.80
CA GLU A 85 5.94 5.58 -15.18
C GLU A 85 7.35 5.95 -14.71
N LYS A 86 7.75 7.22 -14.91
CA LYS A 86 9.04 7.73 -14.44
C LYS A 86 9.16 7.65 -12.91
N SER A 87 8.08 7.93 -12.16
CA SER A 87 8.08 7.82 -10.69
C SER A 87 8.27 6.36 -10.24
N ILE A 88 7.64 5.39 -10.90
CA ILE A 88 7.85 3.96 -10.61
C ILE A 88 9.31 3.55 -10.87
N HIS A 89 9.92 3.97 -11.97
CA HIS A 89 11.34 3.71 -12.22
C HIS A 89 12.22 4.30 -11.11
N LYS A 90 11.92 5.51 -10.66
CA LYS A 90 12.69 6.17 -9.58
C LYS A 90 12.51 5.47 -8.23
N VAL A 91 11.31 5.03 -7.91
CA VAL A 91 11.02 4.24 -6.69
C VAL A 91 11.90 2.98 -6.66
N VAL A 92 11.92 2.21 -7.75
CA VAL A 92 12.72 0.98 -7.85
C VAL A 92 14.22 1.30 -7.81
N GLU A 93 14.69 2.32 -8.53
CA GLU A 93 16.09 2.79 -8.48
C GLU A 93 16.54 3.08 -7.05
N LEU A 94 15.73 3.87 -6.31
CA LEU A 94 16.05 4.25 -4.93
C LEU A 94 16.01 3.05 -3.97
N ALA A 95 15.06 2.16 -4.13
CA ALA A 95 14.95 0.95 -3.31
C ALA A 95 16.17 0.04 -3.47
N VAL A 96 16.61 -0.19 -4.71
CA VAL A 96 17.83 -0.96 -4.99
C VAL A 96 19.07 -0.24 -4.45
N LYS A 97 19.17 1.07 -4.70
CA LYS A 97 20.34 1.88 -4.27
C LYS A 97 20.55 1.89 -2.76
N TYR A 98 19.46 1.98 -1.99
CA TYR A 98 19.52 2.12 -0.53
C TYR A 98 19.13 0.83 0.21
N ASP A 99 18.89 -0.27 -0.49
CA ASP A 99 18.39 -1.55 0.05
C ASP A 99 17.14 -1.36 0.91
N LYS A 100 16.15 -0.64 0.40
CA LYS A 100 14.91 -0.29 1.11
C LYS A 100 13.71 -1.11 0.62
N LEU A 101 12.69 -1.18 1.46
CA LEU A 101 11.37 -1.68 1.07
C LEU A 101 10.69 -0.67 0.13
N ILE A 102 9.71 -1.15 -0.62
CA ILE A 102 8.84 -0.31 -1.46
C ILE A 102 7.41 -0.40 -0.93
N ASP A 103 6.75 0.76 -0.81
CA ASP A 103 5.31 0.85 -0.58
C ASP A 103 4.72 1.97 -1.44
N VAL A 104 4.03 1.60 -2.51
CA VAL A 104 3.45 2.52 -3.48
C VAL A 104 1.94 2.54 -3.34
N HIS A 105 1.35 3.73 -3.18
CA HIS A 105 -0.08 3.94 -3.44
C HIS A 105 -0.30 3.75 -4.94
N CYS A 106 -0.57 2.50 -5.33
CA CYS A 106 -0.53 2.09 -6.72
C CYS A 106 -1.94 1.94 -7.26
N ASP A 107 -2.28 2.76 -8.28
CA ASP A 107 -3.56 2.64 -8.97
C ASP A 107 -4.78 2.75 -8.02
N GLU A 108 -4.72 3.63 -7.04
CA GLU A 108 -5.85 3.98 -6.17
C GLU A 108 -6.83 4.88 -6.91
N SER A 109 -7.44 4.32 -7.91
CA SER A 109 -8.32 5.01 -8.85
C SER A 109 -9.41 4.07 -9.34
N ASP A 110 -10.54 4.65 -9.74
CA ASP A 110 -11.61 3.93 -10.43
C ASP A 110 -11.32 3.71 -11.93
N ASP A 111 -10.30 4.37 -12.47
CA ASP A 111 -9.93 4.29 -13.88
C ASP A 111 -9.22 2.95 -14.21
N PRO A 112 -9.83 2.07 -15.06
CA PRO A 112 -9.20 0.83 -15.45
C PRO A 112 -7.95 1.02 -16.33
N MET A 113 -7.66 2.25 -16.77
CA MET A 113 -6.44 2.59 -17.50
C MET A 113 -5.29 2.97 -16.58
N SER A 114 -5.51 3.17 -15.28
CA SER A 114 -4.46 3.25 -14.26
C SER A 114 -3.90 1.84 -14.04
N ARG A 115 -2.69 1.59 -14.55
CA ARG A 115 -2.05 0.26 -14.61
C ARG A 115 -0.57 0.32 -14.25
N PHE A 116 -0.20 1.20 -13.34
CA PHE A 116 1.20 1.34 -12.89
C PHE A 116 1.70 0.11 -12.13
N VAL A 117 0.78 -0.66 -11.54
CA VAL A 117 1.09 -1.96 -10.91
C VAL A 117 1.74 -2.93 -11.91
N GLU A 118 1.41 -2.84 -13.21
CA GLU A 118 2.05 -3.66 -14.25
C GLU A 118 3.54 -3.35 -14.38
N LEU A 119 3.90 -2.07 -14.45
CA LEU A 119 5.29 -1.63 -14.54
C LEU A 119 6.05 -1.93 -13.25
N LEU A 120 5.46 -1.65 -12.09
CA LEU A 120 6.05 -1.98 -10.79
C LEU A 120 6.36 -3.47 -10.69
N THR A 121 5.43 -4.33 -11.11
CA THR A 121 5.62 -5.79 -11.14
C THR A 121 6.76 -6.20 -12.06
N ALA A 122 6.81 -5.64 -13.27
CA ALA A 122 7.84 -5.97 -14.26
C ALA A 122 9.24 -5.62 -13.75
N LEU A 123 9.41 -4.42 -13.20
CA LEU A 123 10.68 -3.97 -12.62
C LEU A 123 11.05 -4.80 -11.38
N SER A 124 10.08 -5.15 -10.53
CA SER A 124 10.32 -6.01 -9.37
C SER A 124 10.79 -7.41 -9.76
N ILE A 125 10.32 -7.96 -10.90
CA ILE A 125 10.82 -9.24 -11.44
C ILE A 125 12.25 -9.07 -11.94
N VAL A 126 12.53 -8.01 -12.68
CA VAL A 126 13.86 -7.76 -13.28
C VAL A 126 14.92 -7.57 -12.20
N GLU A 127 14.61 -6.77 -11.18
CA GLU A 127 15.55 -6.48 -10.08
C GLU A 127 15.55 -7.54 -8.95
N GLY A 128 14.62 -8.51 -8.99
CA GLY A 128 14.52 -9.56 -7.97
C GLY A 128 14.07 -9.07 -6.59
N ILE A 129 13.35 -7.93 -6.52
CA ILE A 129 12.95 -7.26 -5.27
C ILE A 129 11.47 -7.43 -4.92
N GLY A 130 10.75 -8.30 -5.62
CA GLY A 130 9.30 -8.49 -5.41
C GLY A 130 8.90 -8.72 -3.95
N PRO A 131 9.57 -9.60 -3.18
CA PRO A 131 9.25 -9.80 -1.76
C PRO A 131 9.43 -8.55 -0.88
N LYS A 132 10.20 -7.56 -1.34
CA LYS A 132 10.38 -6.24 -0.68
C LYS A 132 9.44 -5.16 -1.25
N THR A 133 8.60 -5.50 -2.23
CA THR A 133 7.74 -4.54 -2.95
C THR A 133 6.29 -4.73 -2.56
N THR A 134 5.65 -3.65 -2.17
CA THR A 134 4.22 -3.57 -1.84
C THR A 134 3.51 -2.64 -2.81
N ALA A 135 2.39 -3.12 -3.38
CA ALA A 135 1.42 -2.32 -4.09
C ALA A 135 0.19 -2.12 -3.21
N SER A 136 0.02 -0.91 -2.69
CA SER A 136 -1.09 -0.55 -1.81
C SER A 136 -2.28 -0.08 -2.64
N HIS A 137 -3.50 -0.31 -2.15
CA HIS A 137 -4.82 -0.02 -2.72
C HIS A 137 -5.13 -0.81 -3.99
N THR A 138 -4.48 -0.54 -5.09
CA THR A 138 -4.70 -1.14 -6.42
C THR A 138 -6.18 -1.24 -6.84
N CYS A 139 -6.97 -0.21 -6.51
CA CYS A 139 -8.43 -0.18 -6.70
C CYS A 139 -8.84 -0.36 -8.16
N SER A 140 -8.01 0.14 -9.09
CA SER A 140 -8.24 -0.02 -10.53
C SER A 140 -8.36 -1.47 -10.98
N LEU A 141 -7.71 -2.43 -10.29
CA LEU A 141 -7.86 -3.86 -10.56
C LEU A 141 -9.30 -4.36 -10.40
N GLY A 142 -10.10 -3.71 -9.56
CA GLY A 142 -11.54 -3.97 -9.45
C GLY A 142 -12.34 -3.51 -10.66
N SER A 143 -11.75 -2.70 -11.54
CA SER A 143 -12.40 -2.09 -12.70
C SER A 143 -11.88 -2.61 -14.05
N VAL A 144 -10.72 -3.30 -14.07
CA VAL A 144 -10.15 -3.85 -15.31
C VAL A 144 -10.90 -5.10 -15.78
N ASP A 145 -10.75 -5.43 -17.06
CA ASP A 145 -11.30 -6.68 -17.60
C ASP A 145 -10.62 -7.93 -17.02
N ASN A 146 -11.34 -9.06 -17.07
CA ASN A 146 -10.89 -10.31 -16.49
C ASN A 146 -9.65 -10.89 -17.20
N SER A 147 -9.47 -10.64 -18.50
CA SER A 147 -8.31 -11.15 -19.26
C SER A 147 -7.03 -10.47 -18.77
N TYR A 148 -7.10 -9.15 -18.55
CA TYR A 148 -5.98 -8.39 -17.98
C TYR A 148 -5.66 -8.87 -16.56
N ALA A 149 -6.68 -8.96 -15.69
CA ALA A 149 -6.50 -9.41 -14.31
C ALA A 149 -5.86 -10.80 -14.25
N PHE A 150 -6.36 -11.76 -15.04
CA PHE A 150 -5.82 -13.13 -15.11
C PHE A 150 -4.34 -13.15 -15.51
N ARG A 151 -3.94 -12.34 -16.50
CA ARG A 151 -2.54 -12.19 -16.89
C ARG A 151 -1.70 -11.63 -15.75
N MET A 152 -2.22 -10.61 -15.06
CA MET A 152 -1.49 -9.93 -13.99
C MET A 152 -1.31 -10.81 -12.76
N MET A 153 -2.30 -11.63 -12.38
CA MET A 153 -2.15 -12.57 -11.24
C MET A 153 -0.94 -13.50 -11.40
N LYS A 154 -0.67 -13.98 -12.62
CA LYS A 154 0.54 -14.78 -12.90
C LYS A 154 1.83 -13.99 -12.67
N ASN A 155 1.85 -12.73 -13.11
CA ASN A 155 3.02 -11.88 -12.97
C ASN A 155 3.24 -11.46 -11.50
N PHE A 156 2.18 -11.12 -10.77
CA PHE A 156 2.24 -10.80 -9.34
C PHE A 156 2.82 -11.98 -8.54
N LYS A 157 2.31 -13.19 -8.79
CA LYS A 157 2.82 -14.41 -8.16
C LYS A 157 4.28 -14.65 -8.51
N LYS A 158 4.67 -14.50 -9.78
CA LYS A 158 6.05 -14.65 -10.25
C LYS A 158 6.99 -13.63 -9.58
N ALA A 159 6.54 -12.41 -9.40
CA ALA A 159 7.29 -11.36 -8.72
C ALA A 159 7.42 -11.62 -7.22
N GLY A 160 6.45 -12.28 -6.61
CA GLY A 160 6.31 -12.37 -5.15
C GLY A 160 5.89 -11.03 -4.54
N LEU A 161 5.07 -10.25 -5.26
CA LEU A 161 4.59 -8.95 -4.80
C LEU A 161 3.68 -9.09 -3.59
N ASN A 162 3.72 -8.09 -2.72
CA ASN A 162 2.78 -7.93 -1.62
C ASN A 162 1.70 -6.90 -1.99
N PHE A 163 0.49 -7.11 -1.48
CA PHE A 163 -0.63 -6.18 -1.66
C PHE A 163 -1.18 -5.74 -0.31
N ILE A 164 -1.54 -4.46 -0.22
CA ILE A 164 -2.33 -3.91 0.89
C ILE A 164 -3.65 -3.43 0.32
N SER A 165 -4.76 -3.86 0.91
CA SER A 165 -6.08 -3.32 0.64
C SER A 165 -6.59 -2.59 1.87
N CYS A 166 -7.21 -1.42 1.68
CA CYS A 166 -7.75 -0.57 2.74
C CYS A 166 -9.28 -0.49 2.62
N PRO A 167 -10.02 -1.54 3.07
CA PRO A 167 -11.44 -1.70 2.77
C PRO A 167 -12.30 -0.51 3.21
N THR A 168 -12.10 -0.02 4.43
CA THR A 168 -12.89 1.06 5.01
C THR A 168 -12.66 2.40 4.30
N GLU A 169 -11.43 2.65 3.90
CA GLU A 169 -11.03 3.83 3.13
C GLU A 169 -11.59 3.76 1.71
N ASN A 170 -11.26 2.70 0.99
CA ASN A 170 -11.53 2.62 -0.43
C ASN A 170 -13.03 2.47 -0.76
N ILE A 171 -13.85 1.85 0.09
CA ILE A 171 -15.31 1.83 -0.12
C ILE A 171 -15.90 3.25 -0.01
N TYR A 172 -15.28 4.13 0.76
CA TYR A 172 -15.70 5.52 0.90
C TYR A 172 -15.16 6.40 -0.23
N LEU A 173 -13.91 6.24 -0.63
CA LEU A 173 -13.24 7.08 -1.63
C LEU A 173 -13.62 6.71 -3.06
N GLN A 174 -13.78 5.42 -3.36
CA GLN A 174 -14.03 4.94 -4.72
C GLN A 174 -15.52 4.96 -5.10
N GLY A 175 -15.82 4.88 -6.40
CA GLY A 175 -17.18 4.84 -6.92
C GLY A 175 -17.98 6.14 -6.78
N ARG A 176 -17.35 7.26 -6.47
CA ARG A 176 -18.04 8.56 -6.31
C ARG A 176 -18.61 9.08 -7.61
N GLN A 177 -17.96 8.77 -8.74
CA GLN A 177 -18.40 9.15 -10.09
C GLN A 177 -19.40 8.16 -10.68
N ASP A 178 -19.62 7.00 -10.04
CA ASP A 178 -20.54 5.99 -10.55
C ASP A 178 -22.00 6.41 -10.35
N THR A 179 -22.82 6.05 -11.33
CA THR A 179 -24.26 5.91 -11.15
C THR A 179 -24.58 4.58 -10.48
N TYR A 180 -25.83 4.16 -10.43
CA TYR A 180 -26.18 2.85 -9.88
C TYR A 180 -26.13 1.76 -10.97
N PRO A 181 -25.63 0.53 -10.67
CA PRO A 181 -25.01 0.10 -9.40
C PRO A 181 -23.60 0.71 -9.21
N LYS A 182 -23.26 1.09 -7.97
CA LYS A 182 -21.92 1.55 -7.62
C LYS A 182 -20.96 0.38 -7.48
N ARG A 183 -19.70 0.57 -7.92
CA ARG A 183 -18.62 -0.41 -7.69
C ARG A 183 -18.29 -0.55 -6.19
N ARG A 184 -17.66 -1.65 -5.80
CA ARG A 184 -17.26 -1.90 -4.41
C ARG A 184 -16.00 -1.12 -3.98
N GLY A 185 -15.23 -0.61 -4.93
CA GLY A 185 -14.08 0.25 -4.68
C GLY A 185 -12.80 -0.46 -4.22
N LEU A 186 -12.79 -1.79 -4.04
CA LEU A 186 -11.60 -2.54 -3.66
C LEU A 186 -10.89 -3.16 -4.85
N THR A 187 -9.60 -3.46 -4.62
CA THR A 187 -8.83 -4.39 -5.45
C THR A 187 -9.45 -5.81 -5.43
N ARG A 188 -8.94 -6.72 -6.23
CA ARG A 188 -9.42 -8.11 -6.34
C ARG A 188 -8.85 -8.99 -5.22
N VAL A 189 -9.15 -8.66 -3.95
CA VAL A 189 -8.60 -9.33 -2.76
C VAL A 189 -8.80 -10.84 -2.80
N LYS A 190 -10.03 -11.31 -3.09
CA LYS A 190 -10.34 -12.73 -3.17
C LYS A 190 -9.49 -13.45 -4.22
N GLU A 191 -9.37 -12.89 -5.42
CA GLU A 191 -8.57 -13.48 -6.49
C GLU A 191 -7.06 -13.48 -6.16
N LEU A 192 -6.55 -12.43 -5.49
CA LEU A 192 -5.17 -12.42 -4.99
C LEU A 192 -4.95 -13.56 -3.99
N TYR A 193 -5.83 -13.69 -3.00
CA TYR A 193 -5.80 -14.73 -1.98
C TYR A 193 -5.85 -16.14 -2.61
N GLU A 194 -6.82 -16.43 -3.47
CA GLU A 194 -6.99 -17.72 -4.15
C GLU A 194 -5.78 -18.11 -5.03
N ASN A 195 -5.05 -17.13 -5.58
CA ASN A 195 -3.82 -17.37 -6.32
C ASN A 195 -2.58 -17.53 -5.42
N GLY A 196 -2.71 -17.44 -4.09
CA GLY A 196 -1.62 -17.52 -3.12
C GLY A 196 -0.66 -16.32 -3.20
N ILE A 197 -1.18 -15.16 -3.61
CA ILE A 197 -0.46 -13.88 -3.61
C ILE A 197 -0.67 -13.22 -2.24
N ASN A 198 0.40 -12.73 -1.63
CA ASN A 198 0.28 -12.10 -0.33
C ASN A 198 -0.57 -10.82 -0.40
N VAL A 199 -1.67 -10.80 0.33
CA VAL A 199 -2.55 -9.64 0.48
C VAL A 199 -2.92 -9.50 1.96
N CYS A 200 -2.86 -8.26 2.47
CA CYS A 200 -3.31 -7.93 3.83
C CYS A 200 -4.24 -6.73 3.81
N PHE A 201 -4.96 -6.55 4.92
CA PHE A 201 -5.79 -5.38 5.15
C PHE A 201 -5.07 -4.39 6.06
N ALA A 202 -5.28 -3.09 5.79
CA ALA A 202 -4.81 -2.00 6.62
C ALA A 202 -5.93 -0.97 6.86
N GLN A 203 -5.77 -0.16 7.91
CA GLN A 203 -6.76 0.87 8.25
C GLN A 203 -6.69 2.05 7.30
N ASP A 204 -5.47 2.45 6.89
CA ASP A 204 -5.20 3.70 6.20
C ASP A 204 -5.46 4.92 7.10
N SER A 205 -6.37 5.79 6.74
CA SER A 205 -6.69 7.02 7.46
C SER A 205 -7.36 6.80 8.81
N ILE A 206 -6.97 7.59 9.82
CA ILE A 206 -7.55 7.62 11.15
C ILE A 206 -8.01 9.02 11.48
N GLN A 207 -9.31 9.30 11.29
CA GLN A 207 -9.94 10.60 11.59
C GLN A 207 -9.25 11.80 10.92
N ASP A 208 -8.89 11.63 9.67
CA ASP A 208 -8.25 12.64 8.83
C ASP A 208 -9.19 13.14 7.72
N PRO A 209 -8.74 14.08 6.85
CA PRO A 209 -9.58 14.64 5.79
C PRO A 209 -10.02 13.63 4.72
N TRP A 210 -9.31 12.52 4.52
CA TRP A 210 -9.66 11.50 3.53
C TRP A 210 -10.73 10.54 4.07
N TYR A 211 -10.58 10.09 5.34
CA TYR A 211 -11.55 9.19 5.96
C TYR A 211 -11.77 9.52 7.45
N PRO A 212 -12.86 10.23 7.79
CA PRO A 212 -13.08 10.72 9.16
C PRO A 212 -13.52 9.64 10.17
N ALA A 213 -13.89 8.43 9.70
CA ALA A 213 -14.42 7.37 10.55
C ALA A 213 -13.38 6.30 10.97
N GLY A 214 -12.14 6.41 10.53
CA GLY A 214 -11.05 5.48 10.90
C GLY A 214 -10.77 5.49 12.40
N ASN A 215 -10.58 4.32 12.99
CA ASN A 215 -10.40 4.16 14.44
C ASN A 215 -9.20 3.29 14.84
N GLY A 216 -8.42 2.82 13.88
CA GLY A 216 -7.24 1.98 14.12
C GLY A 216 -7.55 0.57 14.64
N ASN A 217 -8.81 0.12 14.56
CA ASN A 217 -9.20 -1.23 14.94
C ASN A 217 -9.21 -2.16 13.72
N LEU A 218 -8.18 -2.99 13.60
CA LEU A 218 -8.04 -3.91 12.46
C LEU A 218 -9.15 -4.97 12.40
N MET A 219 -9.82 -5.30 13.50
CA MET A 219 -10.99 -6.20 13.47
C MET A 219 -12.17 -5.56 12.72
N ASN A 220 -12.37 -4.24 12.84
CA ASN A 220 -13.38 -3.53 12.05
C ASN A 220 -13.01 -3.51 10.57
N VAL A 221 -11.74 -3.34 10.27
CA VAL A 221 -11.22 -3.38 8.90
C VAL A 221 -11.40 -4.76 8.29
N LEU A 222 -11.10 -5.82 9.05
CA LEU A 222 -11.29 -7.21 8.64
C LEU A 222 -12.75 -7.50 8.34
N ASP A 223 -13.66 -7.16 9.26
CA ASP A 223 -15.10 -7.37 9.09
C ASP A 223 -15.60 -6.74 7.79
N ASN A 224 -15.29 -5.47 7.57
CA ASN A 224 -15.63 -4.78 6.32
C ASN A 224 -14.98 -5.46 5.10
N GLY A 225 -13.71 -5.79 5.20
CA GLY A 225 -12.92 -6.35 4.10
C GLY A 225 -13.47 -7.68 3.58
N ILE A 226 -13.74 -8.64 4.46
CA ILE A 226 -14.26 -9.95 4.08
C ILE A 226 -15.70 -9.86 3.50
N HIS A 227 -16.53 -8.95 4.00
CA HIS A 227 -17.85 -8.69 3.45
C HIS A 227 -17.79 -8.11 2.05
N ILE A 228 -16.96 -7.08 1.84
CA ILE A 228 -16.84 -6.41 0.55
C ILE A 228 -16.18 -7.33 -0.47
N ALA A 229 -15.14 -8.08 -0.07
CA ALA A 229 -14.43 -9.04 -0.93
C ALA A 229 -15.21 -10.34 -1.14
N GLN A 230 -16.35 -10.56 -0.43
CA GLN A 230 -17.17 -11.79 -0.49
C GLN A 230 -16.38 -13.06 -0.10
N MET A 231 -15.61 -12.97 0.97
CA MET A 231 -14.79 -14.07 1.52
C MET A 231 -15.48 -14.69 2.71
N MET A 232 -16.46 -15.60 2.44
CA MET A 232 -17.36 -16.19 3.46
C MET A 232 -17.44 -17.71 3.38
N SER A 233 -16.56 -18.39 2.63
CA SER A 233 -16.42 -19.84 2.71
C SER A 233 -15.84 -20.25 4.07
N PHE A 234 -16.02 -21.52 4.49
CA PHE A 234 -15.43 -22.00 5.74
C PHE A 234 -13.92 -21.83 5.79
N GLU A 235 -13.23 -22.15 4.70
CA GLU A 235 -11.78 -22.00 4.59
C GLU A 235 -11.34 -20.52 4.69
N GLU A 236 -12.06 -19.62 4.02
CA GLU A 236 -11.75 -18.19 4.06
C GLU A 236 -11.99 -17.60 5.47
N MET A 237 -13.05 -18.06 6.16
CA MET A 237 -13.36 -17.60 7.52
C MET A 237 -12.38 -18.15 8.55
N ASP A 238 -11.95 -19.41 8.42
CA ASP A 238 -10.96 -20.03 9.30
C ASP A 238 -9.58 -19.33 9.21
N ASN A 239 -9.23 -18.77 8.05
CA ASN A 239 -7.95 -18.12 7.79
C ASN A 239 -8.03 -16.58 7.71
N CYS A 240 -9.19 -15.96 7.90
CA CYS A 240 -9.36 -14.51 7.67
C CYS A 240 -8.47 -13.63 8.56
N LEU A 241 -8.11 -14.07 9.77
CA LEU A 241 -7.21 -13.33 10.66
C LEU A 241 -5.81 -13.14 10.05
N ASP A 242 -5.36 -14.04 9.18
CA ASP A 242 -4.08 -13.89 8.50
C ASP A 242 -4.00 -12.59 7.69
N LEU A 243 -5.14 -12.10 7.19
CA LEU A 243 -5.21 -10.85 6.42
C LEU A 243 -4.82 -9.60 7.24
N ILE A 244 -4.91 -9.66 8.55
CA ILE A 244 -4.54 -8.55 9.46
C ILE A 244 -3.37 -8.89 10.38
N THR A 245 -2.76 -10.08 10.25
CA THR A 245 -1.66 -10.56 11.09
C THR A 245 -0.49 -11.08 10.24
N VAL A 246 -0.45 -12.36 9.93
CA VAL A 246 0.64 -13.05 9.23
C VAL A 246 0.96 -12.39 7.89
N ASN A 247 -0.05 -12.04 7.10
CA ASN A 247 0.14 -11.41 5.79
C ASN A 247 0.69 -9.98 5.93
N GLY A 248 0.27 -9.25 6.97
CA GLY A 248 0.84 -7.96 7.33
C GLY A 248 2.33 -8.08 7.69
N ALA A 249 2.70 -9.08 8.50
CA ALA A 249 4.09 -9.34 8.87
C ALA A 249 4.98 -9.65 7.64
N LYS A 250 4.47 -10.44 6.68
CA LYS A 250 5.16 -10.67 5.39
C LYS A 250 5.34 -9.39 4.61
N THR A 251 4.28 -8.58 4.50
CA THR A 251 4.30 -7.30 3.78
C THR A 251 5.30 -6.32 4.38
N MET A 252 5.41 -6.30 5.69
CA MET A 252 6.37 -5.45 6.42
C MET A 252 7.79 -6.06 6.48
N ASN A 253 7.99 -7.27 5.97
CA ASN A 253 9.26 -8.01 6.01
C ASN A 253 9.77 -8.22 7.45
N ILE A 254 8.87 -8.59 8.36
CA ILE A 254 9.15 -8.81 9.80
C ILE A 254 8.68 -10.20 10.28
N SER A 255 8.47 -11.15 9.37
CA SER A 255 7.96 -12.50 9.71
C SER A 255 8.88 -13.28 10.66
N ASP A 256 10.15 -12.95 10.73
CA ASP A 256 11.15 -13.52 11.63
C ASP A 256 11.06 -12.97 13.08
N ILE A 257 10.40 -11.82 13.23
CA ILE A 257 10.19 -11.16 14.54
C ILE A 257 8.79 -11.48 15.08
N TYR A 258 7.86 -11.71 14.16
CA TYR A 258 6.47 -12.01 14.47
C TYR A 258 6.36 -13.50 14.82
N GLY A 259 6.31 -13.78 16.11
CA GLY A 259 6.26 -15.12 16.68
C GLY A 259 4.88 -15.77 16.71
#